data_0a50c110a62093a7b8172b3589eabb95
#
_entry.id   0a50c110a62093a7b8172b3589eabb95
#
_cell.length_a   1.000
_cell.length_b   1.000
_cell.length_c   1.000
_cell.angle_alpha   90.00
_cell.angle_beta   90.00
_cell.angle_gamma   90.00
#
_symmetry.space_group_name_H-M   'P 1'
#
loop_
_entity.id
_entity.type
_entity.pdbx_description
1 polymer ?
#
loop_
_entity_poly.entity_id
_entity_poly.type
_entity_poly.pdbx_seq_one_letter_code
_entity_poly.pdbx_strand_id
1 'polypeptide(L)'
;MRLRLTPRDTSFFDLLAASAQHLVTGSTLLAELLGADRPTRKQLAKQLSEIEHLADDATHSIMRRLNQTFVTPFDRDDIYALASALDDCMDFMEEAADLIVLYKVDELPARVSEQVQVLQRASELTAEAMPRLRSMDDLPEYWVEVNRLENQADKVHRKLLAELFDDVSDPVLLMKLKEIVEVLEQAADAFEKVANTVETIALKES
;
A
#
# COMPACT_ATOMS: atom_id res chain seq x y z
N MET A 1 -5.93 -21.02 34.42
CA MET A 1 -5.06 -21.55 33.31
C MET A 1 -5.95 -22.30 32.34
N ARG A 2 -6.39 -21.69 31.22
CA ARG A 2 -7.19 -22.37 30.19
C ARG A 2 -6.23 -23.06 29.23
N LEU A 3 -6.19 -24.39 29.24
CA LEU A 3 -5.52 -25.22 28.25
C LEU A 3 -6.18 -24.95 26.87
N ARG A 4 -5.51 -24.20 25.99
CA ARG A 4 -5.89 -24.10 24.58
C ARG A 4 -5.45 -25.40 23.90
N LEU A 5 -6.40 -26.27 23.61
CA LEU A 5 -6.17 -27.63 23.07
C LEU A 5 -6.02 -27.66 21.53
N THR A 6 -6.24 -26.56 20.86
CA THR A 6 -6.05 -26.44 19.39
C THR A 6 -4.94 -25.45 19.08
N PRO A 7 -3.89 -25.85 18.34
CA PRO A 7 -2.87 -24.89 17.88
C PRO A 7 -3.53 -23.87 16.94
N ARG A 8 -3.32 -22.60 17.21
CA ARG A 8 -3.66 -21.52 16.25
C ARG A 8 -2.76 -21.67 15.03
N ASP A 9 -3.31 -21.47 13.84
CA ASP A 9 -2.53 -21.48 12.62
C ASP A 9 -1.72 -20.16 12.51
N THR A 10 -0.43 -20.23 12.81
CA THR A 10 0.46 -19.07 12.83
C THR A 10 0.95 -18.64 11.45
N SER A 11 0.66 -19.41 10.40
CA SER A 11 1.12 -19.11 9.04
C SER A 11 0.46 -17.85 8.43
N PHE A 12 -0.68 -17.40 8.98
CA PHE A 12 -1.28 -16.14 8.55
C PHE A 12 -0.35 -14.95 8.78
N PHE A 13 0.39 -14.93 9.88
CA PHE A 13 1.36 -13.86 10.14
C PHE A 13 2.49 -13.83 9.12
N ASP A 14 2.96 -15.01 8.71
CA ASP A 14 4.04 -15.12 7.72
C ASP A 14 3.55 -14.69 6.32
N LEU A 15 2.30 -15.02 5.97
CA LEU A 15 1.67 -14.61 4.71
C LEU A 15 1.43 -13.08 4.67
N LEU A 16 0.89 -12.49 5.74
CA LEU A 16 0.68 -11.05 5.86
C LEU A 16 2.02 -10.28 5.79
N ALA A 17 3.06 -10.80 6.47
CA ALA A 17 4.40 -10.22 6.41
C ALA A 17 5.00 -10.29 5.00
N ALA A 18 4.80 -11.40 4.28
CA ALA A 18 5.24 -11.54 2.89
C ALA A 18 4.50 -10.57 1.96
N SER A 19 3.17 -10.42 2.09
CA SER A 19 2.38 -9.45 1.33
C SER A 19 2.90 -8.02 1.57
N ALA A 20 3.11 -7.61 2.83
CA ALA A 20 3.64 -6.28 3.15
C ALA A 20 5.06 -6.05 2.60
N GLN A 21 5.89 -7.08 2.45
CA GLN A 21 7.22 -6.94 1.86
C GLN A 21 7.15 -6.62 0.36
N HIS A 22 6.11 -7.08 -0.36
CA HIS A 22 5.89 -6.69 -1.75
C HIS A 22 5.59 -5.19 -1.88
N LEU A 23 4.89 -4.57 -0.91
CA LEU A 23 4.65 -3.12 -0.89
C LEU A 23 5.95 -2.30 -0.85
N VAL A 24 6.94 -2.75 -0.07
CA VAL A 24 8.26 -2.10 -0.02
C VAL A 24 8.95 -2.16 -1.39
N THR A 25 8.88 -3.32 -2.04
CA THR A 25 9.45 -3.49 -3.39
C THR A 25 8.71 -2.63 -4.41
N GLY A 26 7.38 -2.64 -4.39
CA GLY A 26 6.53 -1.87 -5.29
C GLY A 26 6.75 -0.36 -5.15
N SER A 27 6.75 0.17 -3.93
CA SER A 27 6.99 1.59 -3.67
C SER A 27 8.40 2.04 -4.08
N THR A 28 9.39 1.16 -3.97
CA THR A 28 10.77 1.43 -4.44
C THR A 28 10.81 1.53 -5.96
N LEU A 29 10.20 0.58 -6.68
CA LEU A 29 10.11 0.61 -8.14
C LEU A 29 9.34 1.84 -8.65
N LEU A 30 8.26 2.23 -7.97
CA LEU A 30 7.50 3.43 -8.27
C LEU A 30 8.37 4.69 -8.12
N ALA A 31 9.16 4.78 -7.05
CA ALA A 31 10.06 5.91 -6.84
C ALA A 31 11.17 6.00 -7.92
N GLU A 32 11.75 4.87 -8.31
CA GLU A 32 12.74 4.82 -9.39
C GLU A 32 12.12 5.24 -10.74
N LEU A 33 10.87 4.86 -10.98
CA LEU A 33 10.14 5.20 -12.21
C LEU A 33 9.97 6.71 -12.39
N LEU A 34 9.78 7.49 -11.34
CA LEU A 34 9.59 8.94 -11.45
C LEU A 34 10.77 9.65 -12.13
N GLY A 35 12.00 9.25 -11.78
CA GLY A 35 13.23 9.85 -12.31
C GLY A 35 13.74 9.26 -13.63
N ALA A 36 13.08 8.21 -14.14
CA ALA A 36 13.55 7.46 -15.31
C ALA A 36 13.11 8.08 -16.64
N ASP A 37 13.83 7.76 -17.73
CA ASP A 37 13.39 8.03 -19.09
C ASP A 37 12.26 7.08 -19.52
N ARG A 38 11.56 7.40 -20.62
CA ARG A 38 10.40 6.61 -21.10
C ARG A 38 10.67 5.12 -21.30
N PRO A 39 11.79 4.69 -21.94
CA PRO A 39 12.09 3.25 -22.08
C PRO A 39 12.25 2.56 -20.72
N THR A 40 12.97 3.20 -19.80
CA THR A 40 13.22 2.68 -18.46
C THR A 40 11.93 2.66 -17.62
N ARG A 41 11.07 3.70 -17.71
CA ARG A 41 9.74 3.71 -17.08
C ARG A 41 8.89 2.51 -17.47
N LYS A 42 8.87 2.19 -18.78
CA LYS A 42 8.12 1.01 -19.26
C LYS A 42 8.65 -0.30 -18.67
N GLN A 43 9.96 -0.39 -18.46
CA GLN A 43 10.60 -1.56 -17.87
C GLN A 43 10.30 -1.67 -16.37
N LEU A 44 10.37 -0.55 -15.64
CA LEU A 44 10.05 -0.48 -14.21
C LEU A 44 8.55 -0.74 -13.94
N ALA A 45 7.65 -0.18 -14.75
CA ALA A 45 6.22 -0.46 -14.65
C ALA A 45 5.92 -1.96 -14.86
N LYS A 46 6.59 -2.60 -15.82
CA LYS A 46 6.46 -4.06 -16.00
C LYS A 46 6.96 -4.84 -14.79
N GLN A 47 8.08 -4.44 -14.18
CA GLN A 47 8.58 -5.07 -12.96
C GLN A 47 7.61 -4.86 -11.79
N LEU A 48 6.99 -3.68 -11.70
CA LEU A 48 6.01 -3.38 -10.67
C LEU A 48 4.76 -4.25 -10.85
N SER A 49 4.25 -4.41 -12.07
CA SER A 49 3.16 -5.34 -12.37
C SER A 49 3.51 -6.81 -12.04
N GLU A 50 4.77 -7.23 -12.23
CA GLU A 50 5.22 -8.55 -11.79
C GLU A 50 5.20 -8.70 -10.25
N ILE A 51 5.46 -7.62 -9.50
CA ILE A 51 5.38 -7.60 -8.02
C ILE A 51 3.93 -7.56 -7.55
N GLU A 52 3.04 -6.79 -8.23
CA GLU A 52 1.60 -6.80 -7.97
C GLU A 52 1.04 -8.21 -8.10
N HIS A 53 1.33 -8.94 -9.17
CA HIS A 53 0.89 -10.33 -9.32
C HIS A 53 1.37 -11.25 -8.18
N LEU A 54 2.56 -11.00 -7.61
CA LEU A 54 3.04 -11.75 -6.44
C LEU A 54 2.26 -11.37 -5.16
N ALA A 55 1.86 -10.10 -5.02
CA ALA A 55 1.05 -9.62 -3.90
C ALA A 55 -0.38 -10.19 -3.98
N ASP A 56 -0.99 -10.20 -5.19
CA ASP A 56 -2.30 -10.82 -5.45
C ASP A 56 -2.28 -12.33 -5.16
N ASP A 57 -1.26 -13.06 -5.61
CA ASP A 57 -1.07 -14.47 -5.28
C ASP A 57 -0.94 -14.70 -3.76
N ALA A 58 -0.30 -13.79 -3.02
CA ALA A 58 -0.20 -13.86 -1.57
C ALA A 58 -1.58 -13.63 -0.92
N THR A 59 -2.34 -12.63 -1.36
CA THR A 59 -3.72 -12.34 -0.93
C THR A 59 -4.64 -13.53 -1.20
N HIS A 60 -4.60 -14.10 -2.40
CA HIS A 60 -5.34 -15.32 -2.73
C HIS A 60 -4.94 -16.53 -1.85
N SER A 61 -3.68 -16.62 -1.45
CA SER A 61 -3.20 -17.67 -0.56
C SER A 61 -3.74 -17.51 0.86
N ILE A 62 -3.82 -16.26 1.37
CA ILE A 62 -4.46 -15.94 2.64
C ILE A 62 -5.94 -16.33 2.59
N MET A 63 -6.66 -15.96 1.53
CA MET A 63 -8.09 -16.25 1.37
C MET A 63 -8.37 -17.75 1.29
N ARG A 64 -7.57 -18.51 0.53
CA ARG A 64 -7.68 -19.98 0.46
C ARG A 64 -7.44 -20.62 1.82
N ARG A 65 -6.41 -20.17 2.54
CA ARG A 65 -6.10 -20.68 3.87
C ARG A 65 -7.19 -20.34 4.88
N LEU A 66 -7.75 -19.14 4.80
CA LEU A 66 -8.87 -18.72 5.63
C LEU A 66 -10.06 -19.66 5.46
N ASN A 67 -10.39 -20.05 4.22
CA ASN A 67 -11.48 -20.98 3.92
C ASN A 67 -11.22 -22.42 4.41
N GLN A 68 -9.97 -22.83 4.57
CA GLN A 68 -9.56 -24.17 4.99
C GLN A 68 -9.30 -24.30 6.49
N THR A 69 -9.13 -23.17 7.20
CA THR A 69 -8.73 -23.14 8.60
C THR A 69 -9.96 -23.00 9.50
N PHE A 70 -10.12 -23.92 10.47
CA PHE A 70 -11.23 -23.87 11.43
C PHE A 70 -10.97 -22.88 12.58
N VAL A 71 -9.73 -22.77 13.05
CA VAL A 71 -9.33 -21.85 14.14
C VAL A 71 -8.25 -20.89 13.64
N THR A 72 -8.64 -19.63 13.46
CA THR A 72 -7.76 -18.55 13.04
C THR A 72 -7.06 -17.86 14.23
N PRO A 73 -5.92 -17.16 14.03
CA PRO A 73 -5.21 -16.48 15.11
C PRO A 73 -6.00 -15.31 15.74
N PHE A 74 -6.77 -14.59 14.93
CA PHE A 74 -7.74 -13.56 15.32
C PHE A 74 -8.97 -13.63 14.40
N ASP A 75 -9.87 -12.67 14.46
CA ASP A 75 -11.13 -12.70 13.72
C ASP A 75 -10.93 -12.90 12.22
N ARG A 76 -11.76 -13.74 11.59
CA ARG A 76 -11.67 -14.08 10.16
C ARG A 76 -11.94 -12.89 9.26
N ASP A 77 -12.92 -12.06 9.64
CA ASP A 77 -13.30 -10.89 8.86
C ASP A 77 -12.19 -9.83 8.92
N ASP A 78 -11.47 -9.75 10.04
CA ASP A 78 -10.30 -8.86 10.18
C ASP A 78 -9.11 -9.36 9.35
N ILE A 79 -8.87 -10.68 9.26
CA ILE A 79 -7.84 -11.25 8.37
C ILE A 79 -8.18 -10.92 6.91
N TYR A 80 -9.44 -11.10 6.53
CA TYR A 80 -9.91 -10.76 5.18
C TYR A 80 -9.71 -9.27 4.88
N ALA A 81 -10.18 -8.39 5.78
CA ALA A 81 -10.07 -6.95 5.62
C ALA A 81 -8.61 -6.47 5.52
N LEU A 82 -7.73 -7.03 6.35
CA LEU A 82 -6.30 -6.69 6.34
C LEU A 82 -5.63 -7.14 5.03
N ALA A 83 -5.88 -8.37 4.58
CA ALA A 83 -5.32 -8.87 3.33
C ALA A 83 -5.80 -8.05 2.13
N SER A 84 -7.11 -7.72 2.06
CA SER A 84 -7.64 -6.86 0.98
C SER A 84 -7.09 -5.44 1.03
N ALA A 85 -6.86 -4.88 2.22
CA ALA A 85 -6.31 -3.53 2.31
C ALA A 85 -4.82 -3.47 1.91
N LEU A 86 -4.04 -4.54 2.17
CA LEU A 86 -2.66 -4.66 1.67
C LEU A 86 -2.62 -4.77 0.14
N ASP A 87 -3.57 -5.50 -0.45
CA ASP A 87 -3.77 -5.63 -1.89
C ASP A 87 -4.09 -4.27 -2.52
N ASP A 88 -5.10 -3.55 -2.00
CA ASP A 88 -5.48 -2.20 -2.45
C ASP A 88 -4.25 -1.26 -2.51
N CYS A 89 -3.32 -1.34 -1.54
CA CYS A 89 -2.09 -0.52 -1.55
C CYS A 89 -1.20 -0.81 -2.76
N MET A 90 -1.06 -2.09 -3.13
CA MET A 90 -0.23 -2.47 -4.27
C MET A 90 -0.89 -2.09 -5.59
N ASP A 91 -2.20 -2.34 -5.71
CA ASP A 91 -2.99 -2.06 -6.90
C ASP A 91 -2.90 -0.58 -7.28
N PHE A 92 -3.10 0.35 -6.33
CA PHE A 92 -3.00 1.78 -6.60
C PHE A 92 -1.56 2.22 -6.96
N MET A 93 -0.53 1.60 -6.38
CA MET A 93 0.86 1.89 -6.78
C MET A 93 1.16 1.41 -8.20
N GLU A 94 0.66 0.24 -8.57
CA GLU A 94 0.78 -0.31 -9.93
C GLU A 94 -0.01 0.54 -10.93
N GLU A 95 -1.26 0.88 -10.64
CA GLU A 95 -2.09 1.73 -11.47
C GLU A 95 -1.42 3.09 -11.74
N ALA A 96 -0.85 3.73 -10.72
CA ALA A 96 -0.12 4.99 -10.90
C ALA A 96 1.05 4.85 -11.87
N ALA A 97 1.84 3.78 -11.77
CA ALA A 97 2.95 3.50 -12.67
C ALA A 97 2.48 3.22 -14.10
N ASP A 98 1.40 2.43 -14.27
CA ASP A 98 0.82 2.13 -15.58
C ASP A 98 0.26 3.40 -16.24
N LEU A 99 -0.45 4.26 -15.51
CA LEU A 99 -0.96 5.53 -16.01
C LEU A 99 0.16 6.45 -16.52
N ILE A 100 1.30 6.56 -15.79
CA ILE A 100 2.45 7.35 -16.23
C ILE A 100 2.98 6.86 -17.59
N VAL A 101 3.06 5.54 -17.77
CA VAL A 101 3.52 4.92 -19.03
C VAL A 101 2.48 5.02 -20.13
N LEU A 102 1.22 4.71 -19.84
CA LEU A 102 0.08 4.72 -20.76
C LEU A 102 -0.15 6.11 -21.35
N TYR A 103 -0.12 7.14 -20.50
CA TYR A 103 -0.34 8.53 -20.90
C TYR A 103 0.90 9.17 -21.53
N LYS A 104 2.04 8.48 -21.49
CA LYS A 104 3.32 8.96 -22.05
C LYS A 104 3.70 10.33 -21.47
N VAL A 105 3.51 10.49 -20.17
CA VAL A 105 3.86 11.73 -19.49
C VAL A 105 5.38 11.86 -19.46
N ASP A 106 5.91 12.97 -19.98
CA ASP A 106 7.36 13.23 -20.00
C ASP A 106 7.83 13.75 -18.64
N GLU A 107 7.21 14.81 -18.18
CA GLU A 107 7.58 15.51 -16.95
C GLU A 107 6.43 15.42 -15.94
N LEU A 108 6.76 14.94 -14.76
CA LEU A 108 5.86 14.91 -13.61
C LEU A 108 6.12 16.14 -12.74
N PRO A 109 5.09 16.72 -12.10
CA PRO A 109 5.28 17.77 -11.13
C PRO A 109 6.23 17.33 -10.00
N ALA A 110 7.12 18.22 -9.56
CA ALA A 110 8.16 17.88 -8.59
C ALA A 110 7.60 17.29 -7.28
N ARG A 111 6.40 17.74 -6.86
CA ARG A 111 5.75 17.24 -5.64
C ARG A 111 5.21 15.81 -5.73
N VAL A 112 5.11 15.22 -6.93
CA VAL A 112 4.76 13.80 -7.07
C VAL A 112 5.77 12.93 -6.32
N SER A 113 7.05 13.35 -6.30
CA SER A 113 8.06 12.66 -5.51
C SER A 113 7.80 12.72 -3.99
N GLU A 114 7.16 13.80 -3.49
CA GLU A 114 6.79 13.92 -2.08
C GLU A 114 5.67 12.90 -1.71
N GLN A 115 4.67 12.70 -2.60
CA GLN A 115 3.65 11.64 -2.40
C GLN A 115 4.29 10.25 -2.39
N VAL A 116 5.14 9.94 -3.38
CA VAL A 116 5.77 8.61 -3.45
C VAL A 116 6.70 8.34 -2.26
N GLN A 117 7.39 9.36 -1.73
CA GLN A 117 8.16 9.21 -0.48
C GLN A 117 7.28 8.85 0.73
N VAL A 118 6.07 9.40 0.80
CA VAL A 118 5.10 8.99 1.83
C VAL A 118 4.73 7.53 1.67
N LEU A 119 4.44 7.06 0.44
CA LEU A 119 4.11 5.66 0.16
C LEU A 119 5.27 4.72 0.52
N GLN A 120 6.52 5.10 0.19
CA GLN A 120 7.69 4.31 0.58
C GLN A 120 7.78 4.17 2.11
N ARG A 121 7.61 5.28 2.85
CA ARG A 121 7.69 5.23 4.30
C ARG A 121 6.55 4.43 4.93
N ALA A 122 5.32 4.57 4.41
CA ALA A 122 4.17 3.78 4.84
C ALA A 122 4.37 2.28 4.56
N SER A 123 4.95 1.92 3.40
CA SER A 123 5.30 0.53 3.05
C SER A 123 6.29 -0.09 4.04
N GLU A 124 7.38 0.63 4.37
CA GLU A 124 8.38 0.19 5.35
C GLU A 124 7.75 -0.06 6.72
N LEU A 125 6.97 0.91 7.22
CA LEU A 125 6.29 0.79 8.52
C LEU A 125 5.31 -0.39 8.54
N THR A 126 4.59 -0.61 7.44
CA THR A 126 3.65 -1.72 7.30
C THR A 126 4.39 -3.06 7.30
N ALA A 127 5.50 -3.17 6.57
CA ALA A 127 6.32 -4.39 6.57
C ALA A 127 6.95 -4.68 7.95
N GLU A 128 7.30 -3.65 8.72
CA GLU A 128 7.79 -3.80 10.09
C GLU A 128 6.67 -4.20 11.08
N ALA A 129 5.43 -3.72 10.86
CA ALA A 129 4.30 -3.97 11.76
C ALA A 129 3.68 -5.38 11.59
N MET A 130 3.60 -5.90 10.36
CA MET A 130 2.92 -7.18 10.08
C MET A 130 3.45 -8.37 10.91
N PRO A 131 4.77 -8.58 11.09
CA PRO A 131 5.26 -9.63 11.98
C PRO A 131 4.86 -9.46 13.45
N ARG A 132 4.65 -8.21 13.91
CA ARG A 132 4.29 -7.88 15.30
C ARG A 132 2.85 -8.23 15.64
N LEU A 133 1.98 -8.47 14.65
CA LEU A 133 0.62 -9.00 14.86
C LEU A 133 0.62 -10.35 15.61
N ARG A 134 1.73 -11.07 15.62
CA ARG A 134 1.87 -12.33 16.37
C ARG A 134 1.88 -12.11 17.88
N SER A 135 2.52 -11.04 18.35
CA SER A 135 2.67 -10.71 19.78
C SER A 135 1.76 -9.56 20.22
N MET A 136 1.25 -8.75 19.26
CA MET A 136 0.52 -7.49 19.48
C MET A 136 1.34 -6.42 20.18
N ASP A 137 2.69 -6.50 20.13
CA ASP A 137 3.59 -5.56 20.77
C ASP A 137 3.88 -4.37 19.85
N ASP A 138 4.00 -3.16 20.44
CA ASP A 138 4.47 -1.92 19.80
C ASP A 138 3.71 -1.50 18.52
N LEU A 139 2.44 -1.93 18.39
CA LEU A 139 1.58 -1.58 17.26
C LEU A 139 1.06 -0.13 17.30
N PRO A 140 0.80 0.51 18.47
CA PRO A 140 0.28 1.87 18.51
C PRO A 140 1.12 2.90 17.76
N GLU A 141 2.44 2.79 17.80
CA GLU A 141 3.34 3.70 17.09
C GLU A 141 3.16 3.60 15.56
N TYR A 142 2.86 2.39 15.06
CA TYR A 142 2.65 2.14 13.65
C TYR A 142 1.43 2.92 13.11
N TRP A 143 0.23 2.72 13.67
CA TRP A 143 -0.95 3.38 13.11
C TRP A 143 -0.96 4.89 13.34
N VAL A 144 -0.37 5.38 14.44
CA VAL A 144 -0.20 6.82 14.66
C VAL A 144 0.69 7.43 13.59
N GLU A 145 1.79 6.77 13.23
CA GLU A 145 2.72 7.30 12.23
C GLU A 145 2.15 7.18 10.81
N VAL A 146 1.44 6.09 10.47
CA VAL A 146 0.78 5.97 9.16
C VAL A 146 -0.32 7.03 8.99
N ASN A 147 -1.15 7.27 10.00
CA ASN A 147 -2.14 8.35 9.97
C ASN A 147 -1.49 9.74 9.81
N ARG A 148 -0.31 9.96 10.41
CA ARG A 148 0.46 11.20 10.21
C ARG A 148 0.95 11.33 8.77
N LEU A 149 1.38 10.22 8.16
CA LEU A 149 1.85 10.17 6.78
C LEU A 149 0.71 10.42 5.79
N GLU A 150 -0.47 9.82 6.00
CA GLU A 150 -1.68 10.10 5.20
C GLU A 150 -2.02 11.59 5.25
N ASN A 151 -2.13 12.19 6.44
CA ASN A 151 -2.36 13.63 6.59
C ASN A 151 -1.28 14.51 5.91
N GLN A 152 -0.07 13.99 5.72
CA GLN A 152 0.97 14.64 4.93
C GLN A 152 0.69 14.50 3.44
N ALA A 153 0.30 13.29 2.96
CA ALA A 153 -0.06 13.02 1.57
C ALA A 153 -1.23 13.90 1.12
N ASP A 154 -2.31 13.98 1.91
CA ASP A 154 -3.48 14.84 1.66
C ASP A 154 -3.09 16.33 1.47
N LYS A 155 -2.17 16.84 2.29
CA LYS A 155 -1.67 18.22 2.14
C LYS A 155 -0.84 18.40 0.87
N VAL A 156 -0.04 17.40 0.48
CA VAL A 156 0.76 17.42 -0.75
C VAL A 156 -0.18 17.34 -1.95
N HIS A 157 -1.16 16.44 -1.93
CA HIS A 157 -2.18 16.26 -2.96
C HIS A 157 -2.94 17.56 -3.24
N ARG A 158 -3.48 18.23 -2.20
CA ARG A 158 -4.18 19.51 -2.36
C ARG A 158 -3.31 20.60 -2.98
N LYS A 159 -2.03 20.67 -2.62
CA LYS A 159 -1.09 21.62 -3.23
C LYS A 159 -0.81 21.27 -4.69
N LEU A 160 -0.61 19.97 -4.99
CA LEU A 160 -0.43 19.49 -6.35
C LEU A 160 -1.63 19.84 -7.22
N LEU A 161 -2.86 19.60 -6.75
CA LEU A 161 -4.06 19.97 -7.50
C LEU A 161 -4.09 21.48 -7.78
N ALA A 162 -3.80 22.33 -6.81
CA ALA A 162 -3.77 23.78 -7.01
C ALA A 162 -2.73 24.17 -8.07
N GLU A 163 -1.48 23.68 -7.95
CA GLU A 163 -0.39 23.94 -8.91
C GLU A 163 -0.76 23.45 -10.33
N LEU A 164 -1.39 22.27 -10.46
CA LEU A 164 -1.81 21.74 -11.76
C LEU A 164 -2.83 22.64 -12.46
N PHE A 165 -3.82 23.15 -11.73
CA PHE A 165 -4.84 24.03 -12.30
C PHE A 165 -4.32 25.44 -12.58
N ASP A 166 -3.29 25.90 -11.89
CA ASP A 166 -2.67 27.20 -12.10
C ASP A 166 -1.64 27.18 -13.26
N ASP A 167 -0.84 26.10 -13.36
CA ASP A 167 0.35 26.09 -14.22
C ASP A 167 0.13 25.33 -15.54
N VAL A 168 -0.79 24.35 -15.59
CA VAL A 168 -0.99 23.50 -16.78
C VAL A 168 -2.09 24.05 -17.67
N SER A 169 -1.72 24.62 -18.81
CA SER A 169 -2.66 25.22 -19.77
C SER A 169 -3.27 24.22 -20.75
N ASP A 170 -2.62 23.06 -21.00
CA ASP A 170 -3.18 21.99 -21.84
C ASP A 170 -4.18 21.14 -21.05
N PRO A 171 -5.48 21.15 -21.39
CA PRO A 171 -6.51 20.44 -20.64
C PRO A 171 -6.32 18.90 -20.69
N VAL A 172 -5.74 18.36 -21.77
CA VAL A 172 -5.49 16.92 -21.86
C VAL A 172 -4.34 16.52 -20.94
N LEU A 173 -3.28 17.31 -20.88
CA LEU A 173 -2.17 17.09 -19.95
C LEU A 173 -2.65 17.23 -18.50
N LEU A 174 -3.46 18.26 -18.21
CA LEU A 174 -4.05 18.47 -16.89
C LEU A 174 -4.86 17.25 -16.42
N MET A 175 -5.71 16.69 -17.28
CA MET A 175 -6.49 15.49 -16.95
C MET A 175 -5.59 14.28 -16.62
N LYS A 176 -4.55 14.04 -17.43
CA LYS A 176 -3.61 12.93 -17.20
C LYS A 176 -2.86 13.07 -15.88
N LEU A 177 -2.34 14.26 -15.61
CA LEU A 177 -1.59 14.52 -14.37
C LEU A 177 -2.49 14.45 -13.14
N LYS A 178 -3.71 14.99 -13.24
CA LYS A 178 -4.70 14.94 -12.17
C LYS A 178 -5.04 13.49 -11.80
N GLU A 179 -5.30 12.63 -12.77
CA GLU A 179 -5.62 11.22 -12.55
C GLU A 179 -4.48 10.48 -11.85
N ILE A 180 -3.23 10.67 -12.30
CA ILE A 180 -2.05 10.09 -11.65
C ILE A 180 -1.94 10.54 -10.19
N VAL A 181 -2.11 11.83 -9.93
CA VAL A 181 -2.01 12.41 -8.58
C VAL A 181 -3.13 11.90 -7.66
N GLU A 182 -4.34 11.68 -8.20
CA GLU A 182 -5.47 11.10 -7.47
C GLU A 182 -5.25 9.63 -7.11
N VAL A 183 -4.69 8.84 -8.03
CA VAL A 183 -4.36 7.43 -7.74
C VAL A 183 -3.27 7.30 -6.68
N LEU A 184 -2.28 8.20 -6.67
CA LEU A 184 -1.26 8.22 -5.62
C LEU A 184 -1.85 8.58 -4.24
N GLU A 185 -2.88 9.41 -4.20
CA GLU A 185 -3.62 9.70 -2.96
C GLU A 185 -4.42 8.49 -2.49
N GLN A 186 -5.10 7.80 -3.41
CA GLN A 186 -5.82 6.55 -3.09
C GLN A 186 -4.87 5.47 -2.53
N ALA A 187 -3.61 5.43 -2.99
CA ALA A 187 -2.60 4.57 -2.40
C ALA A 187 -2.29 4.95 -0.94
N ALA A 188 -2.21 6.25 -0.62
CA ALA A 188 -1.99 6.71 0.75
C ALA A 188 -3.18 6.39 1.66
N ASP A 189 -4.41 6.61 1.18
CA ASP A 189 -5.66 6.23 1.86
C ASP A 189 -5.73 4.73 2.14
N ALA A 190 -5.26 3.90 1.20
CA ALA A 190 -5.20 2.46 1.39
C ALA A 190 -4.25 2.06 2.53
N PHE A 191 -3.10 2.72 2.67
CA PHE A 191 -2.21 2.51 3.83
C PHE A 191 -2.86 2.92 5.16
N GLU A 192 -3.62 4.02 5.19
CA GLU A 192 -4.42 4.38 6.36
C GLU A 192 -5.43 3.29 6.72
N LYS A 193 -6.13 2.73 5.72
CA LYS A 193 -7.07 1.62 5.91
C LYS A 193 -6.38 0.38 6.49
N VAL A 194 -5.15 0.04 6.06
CA VAL A 194 -4.33 -1.02 6.69
C VAL A 194 -4.08 -0.70 8.15
N ALA A 195 -3.62 0.52 8.47
CA ALA A 195 -3.32 0.94 9.83
C ALA A 195 -4.55 0.88 10.76
N ASN A 196 -5.70 1.36 10.30
CA ASN A 196 -6.97 1.33 11.01
C ASN A 196 -7.47 -0.11 11.25
N THR A 197 -7.20 -1.01 10.30
CA THR A 197 -7.52 -2.44 10.46
C THR A 197 -6.61 -3.08 11.52
N VAL A 198 -5.32 -2.78 11.52
CA VAL A 198 -4.37 -3.24 12.55
C VAL A 198 -4.75 -2.73 13.94
N GLU A 199 -5.13 -1.46 14.07
CA GLU A 199 -5.65 -0.90 15.33
C GLU A 199 -6.86 -1.67 15.82
N THR A 200 -7.83 -1.93 14.92
CA THR A 200 -9.04 -2.70 15.24
C THR A 200 -8.70 -4.10 15.75
N ILE A 201 -7.77 -4.81 15.10
CA ILE A 201 -7.29 -6.12 15.53
C ILE A 201 -6.67 -6.06 16.92
N ALA A 202 -5.75 -5.09 17.13
CA ALA A 202 -5.05 -4.94 18.40
C ALA A 202 -6.03 -4.64 19.57
N LEU A 203 -7.06 -3.83 19.33
CA LEU A 203 -8.09 -3.53 20.35
C LEU A 203 -8.98 -4.73 20.67
N LYS A 204 -9.24 -5.63 19.73
CA LYS A 204 -10.04 -6.86 19.95
C LYS A 204 -9.24 -7.95 20.66
N GLU A 205 -7.93 -7.99 20.51
CA GLU A 205 -7.07 -9.05 21.07
C GLU A 205 -6.41 -8.65 22.43
N SER A 206 -6.56 -7.37 22.87
CA SER A 206 -6.04 -6.81 24.14
C SER A 206 -6.90 -7.13 25.41
#